data_0c9ea19639d341b707e33be43b330ffb
#
_entry.id   0c9ea19639d341b707e33be43b330ffb
#
_cell.length_a   1.000
_cell.length_b   1.000
_cell.length_c   1.000
_cell.angle_alpha   90.00
_cell.angle_beta   90.00
_cell.angle_gamma   90.00
#
_symmetry.space_group_name_H-M   'P 1'
#
loop_
_entity.id
_entity.type
_entity.pdbx_description
1 polymer ?
#
loop_
_entity_poly.entity_id
_entity_poly.type
_entity_poly.pdbx_seq_one_letter_code
_entity_poly.pdbx_strand_id
1 'polypeptide(L)' 'MNRSIATIAAEILSDWKKVNYGAVPYLQAMFSLNTINDRYGYSDAREIVIYFLANSQSWRGDTARRIKAELKAML' A
#
# COMPACT_ATOMS: atom_id res chain seq x y z
N MET A 1 8.23 -14.95 -5.16
CA MET A 1 7.58 -14.96 -3.85
C MET A 1 7.17 -13.56 -3.46
N ASN A 2 5.94 -13.35 -3.07
CA ASN A 2 5.44 -12.01 -2.76
C ASN A 2 5.77 -11.63 -1.32
N ARG A 3 6.15 -10.38 -1.13
CA ARG A 3 6.33 -9.84 0.21
C ARG A 3 4.97 -9.64 0.87
N SER A 4 4.93 -9.64 2.20
CA SER A 4 3.70 -9.31 2.90
C SER A 4 3.35 -7.84 2.65
N ILE A 5 2.06 -7.54 2.65
CA ILE A 5 1.60 -6.16 2.46
C ILE A 5 2.13 -5.28 3.59
N ALA A 6 2.21 -5.81 4.82
CA ALA A 6 2.76 -5.07 5.94
C ALA A 6 4.23 -4.68 5.70
N THR A 7 5.03 -5.58 5.14
CA THR A 7 6.42 -5.28 4.80
C THR A 7 6.50 -4.18 3.74
N ILE A 8 5.63 -4.26 2.73
CA ILE A 8 5.57 -3.23 1.70
C ILE A 8 5.19 -1.88 2.32
N ALA A 9 4.23 -1.88 3.24
CA ALA A 9 3.79 -0.66 3.91
C ALA A 9 4.95 -0.01 4.67
N ALA A 10 5.79 -0.81 5.32
CA ALA A 10 6.95 -0.28 6.03
C ALA A 10 7.93 0.40 5.07
N GLU A 11 8.14 -0.18 3.90
CA GLU A 11 9.01 0.43 2.91
C GLU A 11 8.42 1.72 2.36
N ILE A 12 7.11 1.74 2.13
CA ILE A 12 6.41 2.95 1.68
C ILE A 12 6.63 4.08 2.70
N LEU A 13 6.40 3.80 3.97
CA LEU A 13 6.53 4.81 5.00
C LEU A 13 7.97 5.32 5.12
N SER A 14 8.94 4.44 4.90
CA SER A 14 10.36 4.80 4.93
C SER A 14 10.73 5.74 3.79
N ASP A 15 10.13 5.56 2.61
CA ASP A 15 10.49 6.33 1.42
C ASP A 15 9.62 7.57 1.22
N TRP A 16 8.32 7.47 1.52
CA TRP A 16 7.38 8.57 1.30
C TRP A 16 7.29 9.43 2.55
N LYS A 17 8.09 10.49 2.60
CA LYS A 17 8.24 11.31 3.82
C LYS A 17 7.00 12.13 4.14
N LYS A 18 6.30 12.61 3.11
CA LYS A 18 5.10 13.44 3.30
C LYS A 18 3.89 12.72 2.71
N VAL A 19 3.46 11.68 3.43
CA VAL A 19 2.33 10.87 2.97
C VAL A 19 1.10 11.75 2.79
N ASN A 20 0.47 11.66 1.62
CA ASN A 20 -0.75 12.36 1.32
C ASN A 20 -1.82 12.02 2.37
N TYR A 21 -2.50 13.04 2.87
CA TYR A 21 -3.52 12.87 3.91
C TYR A 21 -4.53 11.80 3.54
N GLY A 22 -4.96 11.78 2.28
CA GLY A 22 -5.94 10.80 1.81
C GLY A 22 -5.42 9.37 1.78
N ALA A 23 -4.09 9.17 1.76
CA ALA A 23 -3.50 7.83 1.75
C ALA A 23 -3.26 7.27 3.14
N VAL A 24 -3.22 8.13 4.16
CA VAL A 24 -2.82 7.74 5.52
C VAL A 24 -3.63 6.57 6.07
N PRO A 25 -4.98 6.62 6.06
CA PRO A 25 -5.75 5.52 6.66
C PRO A 25 -5.54 4.19 5.93
N TYR A 26 -5.33 4.23 4.62
CA TYR A 26 -5.09 3.01 3.85
C TYR A 26 -3.70 2.45 4.12
N LEU A 27 -2.70 3.32 4.23
CA LEU A 27 -1.35 2.89 4.58
C LEU A 27 -1.33 2.27 5.97
N GLN A 28 -2.02 2.86 6.93
CA GLN A 28 -2.12 2.30 8.28
C GLN A 28 -2.78 0.93 8.26
N ALA A 29 -3.85 0.77 7.50
CA ALA A 29 -4.53 -0.53 7.39
C ALA A 29 -3.61 -1.59 6.78
N MET A 30 -2.75 -1.19 5.83
CA MET A 30 -1.83 -2.12 5.17
C MET A 30 -0.85 -2.77 6.15
N PHE A 31 -0.53 -2.10 7.26
CA PHE A 31 0.36 -2.68 8.27
C PHE A 31 -0.24 -3.91 8.95
N SER A 32 -1.55 -4.09 8.85
CA SER A 32 -2.23 -5.24 9.45
C SER A 32 -2.49 -6.37 8.45
N LEU A 33 -2.00 -6.23 7.22
CA LEU A 33 -2.29 -7.18 6.16
C LEU A 33 -1.07 -8.00 5.79
N ASN A 34 -1.25 -9.29 5.53
CA ASN A 34 -0.19 -10.16 5.02
C ASN A 34 -0.33 -10.36 3.52
N THR A 35 -1.50 -10.79 3.06
CA THR A 35 -1.72 -11.11 1.65
C THR A 35 -2.87 -10.30 1.10
N ILE A 36 -2.98 -10.27 -0.24
CA ILE A 36 -4.07 -9.57 -0.91
C ILE A 36 -5.42 -10.21 -0.64
N ASN A 37 -5.45 -11.42 -0.10
CA ASN A 37 -6.68 -12.12 0.24
C ASN A 37 -7.13 -11.88 1.68
N ASP A 38 -6.34 -11.15 2.46
CA ASP A 38 -6.70 -10.83 3.84
C ASP A 38 -7.84 -9.82 3.89
N ARG A 39 -8.42 -9.67 5.07
CA ARG A 39 -9.47 -8.69 5.31
C ARG A 39 -9.07 -7.76 6.44
N TYR A 40 -9.52 -6.52 6.36
CA TYR A 40 -9.34 -5.53 7.40
C TYR A 40 -10.74 -5.04 7.79
N GLY A 41 -11.28 -5.63 8.88
CA GLY A 41 -12.66 -5.35 9.26
C GLY A 41 -13.62 -5.80 8.16
N TYR A 42 -14.40 -4.87 7.62
CA TYR A 42 -15.33 -5.16 6.54
C TYR A 42 -14.73 -4.97 5.14
N SER A 43 -13.47 -4.52 5.08
CA SER A 43 -12.82 -4.23 3.80
C SER A 43 -11.89 -5.36 3.42
N ASP A 44 -11.79 -5.62 2.11
CA ASP A 44 -10.80 -6.55 1.59
C ASP A 44 -9.45 -5.87 1.46
N ALA A 45 -8.36 -6.65 1.62
CA ALA A 45 -7.03 -6.11 1.37
C ALA A 45 -6.93 -5.49 -0.03
N ARG A 46 -7.59 -6.11 -1.01
CA ARG A 46 -7.62 -5.60 -2.38
C ARG A 46 -8.18 -4.18 -2.44
N GLU A 47 -9.29 -3.93 -1.74
CA GLU A 47 -9.87 -2.58 -1.68
C GLU A 47 -8.91 -1.58 -1.04
N ILE A 48 -8.27 -1.98 0.06
CA ILE A 48 -7.32 -1.12 0.77
C ILE A 48 -6.19 -0.71 -0.17
N VAL A 49 -5.63 -1.68 -0.90
CA VAL A 49 -4.54 -1.42 -1.84
C VAL A 49 -5.00 -0.52 -2.99
N ILE A 50 -6.20 -0.76 -3.53
CA ILE A 50 -6.75 0.07 -4.62
C ILE A 50 -6.88 1.51 -4.16
N TYR A 51 -7.45 1.74 -2.98
CA TYR A 51 -7.65 3.09 -2.47
C TYR A 51 -6.31 3.75 -2.11
N PHE A 52 -5.35 2.97 -1.59
CA PHE A 52 -4.02 3.51 -1.36
C PHE A 52 -3.42 4.01 -2.67
N LEU A 53 -3.46 3.19 -3.71
CA LEU A 53 -2.89 3.56 -5.01
C LEU A 53 -3.58 4.80 -5.59
N ALA A 54 -4.91 4.90 -5.40
CA ALA A 54 -5.65 6.06 -5.89
C ALA A 54 -5.24 7.37 -5.20
N ASN A 55 -4.63 7.28 -4.02
CA ASN A 55 -4.22 8.44 -3.24
C ASN A 55 -2.71 8.62 -3.18
N SER A 56 -1.97 7.96 -4.09
CA SER A 56 -0.50 7.95 -4.04
C SER A 56 0.15 8.70 -5.20
N GLN A 57 -0.60 9.56 -5.89
CA GLN A 57 -0.07 10.26 -7.07
C GLN A 57 1.12 11.16 -6.75
N SER A 58 1.14 11.76 -5.56
CA SER A 58 2.24 12.64 -5.17
C SER A 58 3.49 11.88 -4.72
N TRP A 59 3.40 10.56 -4.55
CA TRP A 59 4.55 9.72 -4.22
C TRP A 59 5.22 9.28 -5.51
N ARG A 60 6.43 9.78 -5.73
CA ARG A 60 7.16 9.58 -7.01
C ARG A 60 8.58 9.11 -6.75
N GLY A 61 9.22 8.66 -7.80
CA GLY A 61 10.60 8.19 -7.77
C GLY A 61 10.67 6.70 -8.06
N ASP A 62 11.89 6.17 -8.07
CA ASP A 62 12.11 4.77 -8.47
C ASP A 62 11.47 3.80 -7.49
N THR A 63 11.59 4.06 -6.17
CA THR A 63 10.99 3.19 -5.17
C THR A 63 9.48 3.19 -5.29
N ALA A 64 8.88 4.38 -5.47
CA ALA A 64 7.43 4.50 -5.63
C ALA A 64 6.96 3.73 -6.85
N ARG A 65 7.66 3.88 -7.96
CA ARG A 65 7.29 3.20 -9.21
C ARG A 65 7.35 1.69 -9.07
N ARG A 66 8.41 1.19 -8.43
CA ARG A 66 8.61 -0.24 -8.22
C ARG A 66 7.52 -0.82 -7.31
N ILE A 67 7.23 -0.15 -6.20
CA ILE A 67 6.24 -0.62 -5.23
C ILE A 67 4.83 -0.55 -5.80
N LYS A 68 4.51 0.53 -6.50
CA LYS A 68 3.18 0.64 -7.14
C LYS A 68 2.96 -0.49 -8.15
N ALA A 69 4.00 -0.84 -8.91
CA ALA A 69 3.90 -1.97 -9.85
C ALA A 69 3.73 -3.28 -9.10
N GLU A 70 4.45 -3.46 -8.00
CA GLU A 70 4.33 -4.66 -7.17
C GLU A 70 2.92 -4.81 -6.62
N LEU A 71 2.35 -3.73 -6.09
CA LEU A 71 0.98 -3.77 -5.55
C LEU A 71 -0.05 -4.03 -6.65
N LYS A 72 0.10 -3.39 -7.80
CA LYS A 72 -0.81 -3.61 -8.93
C LYS A 72 -0.77 -5.06 -9.40
N ALA A 73 0.38 -5.70 -9.35
CA ALA A 73 0.53 -7.09 -9.76
C ALA A 73 -0.23 -8.05 -8.84
N MET A 74 -0.55 -7.62 -7.61
CA MET A 74 -1.34 -8.43 -6.68
C MET A 74 -2.84 -8.35 -6.96
N LEU A 75 -3.27 -7.31 -7.65
CA LEU A 75 -4.70 -7.11 -7.93
C LEU A 75 -5.14 -7.96 -9.12
#